data_c20331b6bf0da34cd3932455095dc220
#
_entry.id   c20331b6bf0da34cd3932455095dc220
#
_cell.length_a   1.000
_cell.length_b   1.000
_cell.length_c   1.000
_cell.angle_alpha   90.00
_cell.angle_beta   90.00
_cell.angle_gamma   90.00
#
_symmetry.space_group_name_H-M   'P 1'
#
loop_
_entity.id
_entity.type
_entity.pdbx_description
1 polymer ?
#
loop_
_entity_poly.entity_id
_entity_poly.type
_entity_poly.pdbx_seq_one_letter_code
_entity_poly.pdbx_strand_id
1 'polypeptide(L)'
;MTNILVSEGAVLTATGWIPRGYVWITGPTIAALGAGDAPQAYVRQADTHIDARHQAVLPGLINGHTHLSQTLMRGLAGGRGLLPWLKELIWPLQAAITPDDMRIAAQLGLLENLRSGVTTVVDNHKVTTSPEYADIVCQTASEMGMRLTLALGWRDQGAGAGEPKAILAEMTRLYERWQRSPYVRIANGAIALWRCSAGTLQRTHELARCHNTFTHLHTAETRDEVQMALEAHGKRPIAWLADLGLLDAAAQLVHAVWVDDTDLSRLATSGATVVHCPVSNAVLGSGIAPVAEMLARGI
;
A
#
# COMPACT_ATOMS: atom_id res chain seq x y z
N MET A 1 19.05 23.20 3.36
CA MET A 1 18.74 21.74 3.26
C MET A 1 19.65 21.04 4.22
N THR A 2 19.13 20.10 4.99
CA THR A 2 19.94 19.33 5.96
C THR A 2 20.78 18.29 5.22
N ASN A 3 22.06 18.21 5.57
CA ASN A 3 23.01 17.23 5.04
C ASN A 3 23.28 16.16 6.10
N ILE A 4 23.13 14.90 5.74
CA ILE A 4 23.41 13.78 6.62
C ILE A 4 24.48 12.89 5.98
N LEU A 5 25.53 12.59 6.72
CA LEU A 5 26.51 11.59 6.35
C LEU A 5 26.32 10.35 7.22
N VAL A 6 26.07 9.21 6.59
CA VAL A 6 26.15 7.88 7.23
C VAL A 6 27.43 7.25 6.73
N SER A 7 28.32 6.79 7.62
CA SER A 7 29.60 6.23 7.20
C SER A 7 29.99 5.00 8.03
N GLU A 8 31.03 4.29 7.57
CA GLU A 8 31.67 3.13 8.22
C GLU A 8 30.80 1.85 8.24
N GLY A 9 29.56 1.88 7.75
CA GLY A 9 28.67 0.72 7.74
C GLY A 9 28.77 -0.15 6.50
N ALA A 10 28.22 -1.37 6.58
CA ALA A 10 27.93 -2.17 5.39
C ALA A 10 26.70 -1.60 4.68
N VAL A 11 26.82 -1.18 3.42
CA VAL A 11 25.75 -0.51 2.68
C VAL A 11 25.15 -1.45 1.64
N LEU A 12 23.83 -1.70 1.71
CA LEU A 12 23.10 -2.44 0.67
C LEU A 12 22.73 -1.52 -0.47
N THR A 13 23.10 -1.92 -1.70
CA THR A 13 22.77 -1.22 -2.93
C THR A 13 22.00 -2.12 -3.89
N ALA A 14 21.50 -1.56 -4.98
CA ALA A 14 20.83 -2.34 -6.04
C ALA A 14 21.74 -3.41 -6.68
N THR A 15 23.07 -3.24 -6.61
CA THR A 15 24.06 -4.15 -7.20
C THR A 15 24.74 -5.05 -6.18
N GLY A 16 24.32 -5.01 -4.92
CA GLY A 16 24.88 -5.82 -3.84
C GLY A 16 25.43 -5.01 -2.67
N TRP A 17 26.22 -5.68 -1.83
CA TRP A 17 26.77 -5.09 -0.61
C TRP A 17 28.10 -4.37 -0.84
N ILE A 18 28.23 -3.17 -0.28
CA ILE A 18 29.51 -2.50 -0.01
C ILE A 18 29.87 -2.83 1.43
N PRO A 19 30.93 -3.62 1.70
CA PRO A 19 31.23 -4.10 3.06
C PRO A 19 31.53 -3.00 4.07
N ARG A 20 32.12 -1.88 3.61
CA ARG A 20 32.36 -0.64 4.35
C ARG A 20 32.23 0.51 3.38
N GLY A 21 31.29 1.41 3.69
CA GLY A 21 30.99 2.52 2.79
C GLY A 21 30.33 3.71 3.48
N TYR A 22 29.86 4.61 2.66
CA TYR A 22 29.14 5.80 3.10
C TYR A 22 27.90 6.08 2.25
N VAL A 23 26.95 6.80 2.84
CA VAL A 23 25.80 7.38 2.17
C VAL A 23 25.74 8.87 2.52
N TRP A 24 25.73 9.72 1.50
CA TRP A 24 25.58 11.16 1.60
C TRP A 24 24.17 11.57 1.19
N ILE A 25 23.47 12.23 2.10
CA ILE A 25 22.06 12.63 1.94
C ILE A 25 22.00 14.15 1.99
N THR A 26 21.35 14.77 1.00
CA THR A 26 21.08 16.21 0.95
C THR A 26 19.57 16.43 0.85
N GLY A 27 18.97 16.97 1.89
CA GLY A 27 17.53 17.09 1.99
C GLY A 27 16.82 15.73 1.86
N PRO A 28 15.91 15.53 0.90
CA PRO A 28 15.18 14.29 0.74
C PRO A 28 15.87 13.25 -0.15
N THR A 29 17.11 13.51 -0.62
CA THR A 29 17.74 12.72 -1.68
C THR A 29 19.06 12.11 -1.21
N ILE A 30 19.31 10.86 -1.57
CA ILE A 30 20.62 10.24 -1.53
C ILE A 30 21.44 10.86 -2.68
N ALA A 31 22.34 11.78 -2.36
CA ALA A 31 23.12 12.50 -3.34
C ALA A 31 24.37 11.74 -3.79
N ALA A 32 24.94 10.92 -2.89
CA ALA A 32 26.06 10.02 -3.22
C ALA A 32 26.12 8.82 -2.27
N LEU A 33 26.74 7.76 -2.73
CA LEU A 33 27.16 6.62 -1.91
C LEU A 33 28.45 6.06 -2.50
N GLY A 34 29.24 5.38 -1.68
CA GLY A 34 30.51 4.80 -2.15
C GLY A 34 31.17 3.88 -1.13
N ALA A 35 32.19 3.17 -1.62
CA ALA A 35 33.00 2.27 -0.79
C ALA A 35 34.13 3.04 -0.08
N GLY A 36 34.52 2.55 1.09
CA GLY A 36 35.61 3.11 1.89
C GLY A 36 35.24 4.39 2.62
N ASP A 37 36.23 5.26 2.80
CA ASP A 37 36.06 6.50 3.55
C ASP A 37 35.24 7.52 2.78
N ALA A 38 34.38 8.24 3.50
CA ALA A 38 33.66 9.37 2.90
C ALA A 38 34.62 10.51 2.50
N PRO A 39 34.38 11.18 1.36
CA PRO A 39 35.15 12.38 0.99
C PRO A 39 35.15 13.41 2.11
N GLN A 40 36.32 14.02 2.37
CA GLN A 40 36.48 15.03 3.42
C GLN A 40 35.53 16.22 3.27
N ALA A 41 35.10 16.51 2.04
CA ALA A 41 34.09 17.54 1.79
C ALA A 41 32.75 17.20 2.45
N TYR A 42 32.30 15.94 2.38
CA TYR A 42 31.05 15.49 3.01
C TYR A 42 31.16 15.49 4.54
N VAL A 43 32.32 15.07 5.08
CA VAL A 43 32.55 15.12 6.53
C VAL A 43 32.43 16.53 7.08
N ARG A 44 33.00 17.53 6.35
CA ARG A 44 32.93 18.95 6.77
C ARG A 44 31.59 19.61 6.57
N GLN A 45 30.78 19.11 5.62
CA GLN A 45 29.48 19.73 5.25
C GLN A 45 28.28 19.03 5.90
N ALA A 46 28.50 17.93 6.62
CA ALA A 46 27.44 17.21 7.30
C ALA A 46 26.91 18.00 8.49
N ASP A 47 25.60 18.26 8.51
CA ASP A 47 24.90 18.78 9.69
C ASP A 47 24.72 17.66 10.73
N THR A 48 24.63 16.42 10.27
CA THR A 48 24.54 15.22 11.10
C THR A 48 25.46 14.14 10.54
N HIS A 49 26.28 13.55 11.41
CA HIS A 49 27.14 12.41 11.08
C HIS A 49 26.71 11.19 11.88
N ILE A 50 26.32 10.11 11.19
CA ILE A 50 25.94 8.82 11.78
C ILE A 50 27.09 7.84 11.54
N ASP A 51 27.72 7.42 12.60
CA ASP A 51 28.71 6.34 12.58
C ASP A 51 27.98 5.00 12.61
N ALA A 52 28.04 4.30 11.49
CA ALA A 52 27.37 3.01 11.29
C ALA A 52 28.34 1.81 11.43
N ARG A 53 29.47 1.97 12.14
CA ARG A 53 30.39 0.82 12.40
C ARG A 53 29.64 -0.35 13.01
N HIS A 54 29.88 -1.53 12.47
CA HIS A 54 29.21 -2.78 12.86
C HIS A 54 27.69 -2.81 12.58
N GLN A 55 27.20 -1.90 11.72
CA GLN A 55 25.79 -1.84 11.33
C GLN A 55 25.63 -2.03 9.82
N ALA A 56 24.43 -2.47 9.43
CA ALA A 56 24.01 -2.51 8.06
C ALA A 56 23.17 -1.26 7.74
N VAL A 57 23.53 -0.56 6.67
CA VAL A 57 22.76 0.56 6.12
C VAL A 57 21.91 0.05 4.97
N LEU A 58 20.59 0.10 5.13
CA LEU A 58 19.61 -0.44 4.21
C LEU A 58 18.70 0.68 3.67
N PRO A 59 18.16 0.55 2.45
CA PRO A 59 17.00 1.33 2.07
C PRO A 59 15.86 1.13 3.08
N GLY A 60 15.08 2.19 3.34
CA GLY A 60 13.91 2.06 4.21
C GLY A 60 12.93 1.02 3.66
N LEU A 61 12.30 0.27 4.55
CA LEU A 61 11.31 -0.74 4.17
C LEU A 61 10.05 -0.08 3.59
N ILE A 62 9.32 -0.83 2.77
CA ILE A 62 8.05 -0.41 2.18
C ILE A 62 6.94 -1.30 2.73
N ASN A 63 5.96 -0.71 3.40
CA ASN A 63 4.73 -1.40 3.76
C ASN A 63 3.74 -1.29 2.58
N GLY A 64 3.62 -2.36 1.81
CA GLY A 64 2.82 -2.41 0.58
C GLY A 64 1.31 -2.42 0.80
N HIS A 65 0.82 -2.63 2.04
CA HIS A 65 -0.60 -2.64 2.36
C HIS A 65 -0.88 -2.42 3.84
N THR A 66 -1.72 -1.46 4.14
CA THR A 66 -2.27 -1.23 5.48
C THR A 66 -3.64 -0.55 5.40
N HIS A 67 -4.31 -0.45 6.55
CA HIS A 67 -5.53 0.33 6.76
C HIS A 67 -5.31 1.24 7.97
N LEU A 68 -4.75 2.43 7.77
CA LEU A 68 -4.42 3.36 8.87
C LEU A 68 -5.65 3.70 9.72
N SER A 69 -6.83 3.80 9.11
CA SER A 69 -8.09 4.01 9.82
C SER A 69 -8.45 2.91 10.82
N GLN A 70 -7.86 1.71 10.68
CA GLN A 70 -8.13 0.56 11.56
C GLN A 70 -7.09 0.39 12.66
N THR A 71 -6.11 1.27 12.76
CA THR A 71 -5.04 1.15 13.76
C THR A 71 -5.57 1.06 15.19
N LEU A 72 -6.62 1.84 15.51
CA LEU A 72 -7.28 1.81 16.83
C LEU A 72 -8.16 0.57 17.06
N MET A 73 -8.41 -0.23 15.99
CA MET A 73 -9.27 -1.42 16.05
C MET A 73 -8.48 -2.73 16.15
N ARG A 74 -7.16 -2.66 16.28
CA ARG A 74 -6.29 -3.85 16.36
C ARG A 74 -6.55 -4.65 17.63
N GLY A 75 -6.36 -5.98 17.50
CA GLY A 75 -6.62 -6.92 18.60
C GLY A 75 -8.09 -7.30 18.80
N LEU A 76 -9.01 -6.68 18.06
CA LEU A 76 -10.44 -6.94 18.19
C LEU A 76 -10.97 -8.08 17.28
N ALA A 77 -10.13 -8.71 16.47
CA ALA A 77 -10.57 -9.75 15.52
C ALA A 77 -11.18 -10.99 16.21
N GLY A 78 -10.60 -11.41 17.33
CA GLY A 78 -11.19 -12.41 18.22
C GLY A 78 -11.49 -13.78 17.60
N GLY A 79 -10.64 -14.28 16.67
CA GLY A 79 -10.84 -15.60 16.01
C GLY A 79 -11.98 -15.63 15.00
N ARG A 80 -12.44 -14.49 14.51
CA ARG A 80 -13.46 -14.38 13.45
C ARG A 80 -12.84 -14.51 12.07
N GLY A 81 -13.54 -15.15 11.14
CA GLY A 81 -13.22 -15.06 9.71
C GLY A 81 -13.55 -13.68 9.16
N LEU A 82 -13.06 -13.37 7.94
CA LEU A 82 -13.12 -12.04 7.32
C LEU A 82 -14.52 -11.41 7.32
N LEU A 83 -15.53 -12.08 6.78
CA LEU A 83 -16.87 -11.47 6.63
C LEU A 83 -17.58 -11.21 7.95
N PRO A 84 -17.61 -12.15 8.93
CA PRO A 84 -18.12 -11.87 10.27
C PRO A 84 -17.37 -10.72 10.95
N TRP A 85 -16.04 -10.71 10.90
CA TRP A 85 -15.23 -9.65 11.47
C TRP A 85 -15.57 -8.27 10.88
N LEU A 86 -15.71 -8.17 9.56
CA LEU A 86 -16.09 -6.92 8.90
C LEU A 86 -17.48 -6.44 9.31
N LYS A 87 -18.48 -7.34 9.28
CA LYS A 87 -19.89 -6.98 9.51
C LYS A 87 -20.19 -6.65 10.97
N GLU A 88 -19.66 -7.46 11.88
CA GLU A 88 -20.00 -7.37 13.31
C GLU A 88 -19.17 -6.30 14.04
N LEU A 89 -17.98 -6.00 13.53
CA LEU A 89 -17.03 -5.16 14.25
C LEU A 89 -16.54 -3.96 13.42
N ILE A 90 -15.89 -4.21 12.28
CA ILE A 90 -15.16 -3.15 11.58
C ILE A 90 -16.08 -2.10 10.99
N TRP A 91 -17.13 -2.50 10.27
CA TRP A 91 -18.05 -1.52 9.67
C TRP A 91 -18.79 -0.66 10.70
N PRO A 92 -19.31 -1.19 11.83
CA PRO A 92 -19.87 -0.36 12.89
C PRO A 92 -18.86 0.65 13.48
N LEU A 93 -17.63 0.20 13.76
CA LEU A 93 -16.57 1.06 14.29
C LEU A 93 -16.14 2.14 13.27
N GLN A 94 -15.99 1.77 12.00
CA GLN A 94 -15.67 2.75 10.94
C GLN A 94 -16.77 3.79 10.73
N ALA A 95 -18.02 3.44 10.96
CA ALA A 95 -19.14 4.38 10.89
C ALA A 95 -19.17 5.38 12.06
N ALA A 96 -18.57 5.02 13.18
CA ALA A 96 -18.51 5.85 14.39
C ALA A 96 -17.22 6.70 14.51
N ILE A 97 -16.24 6.49 13.62
CA ILE A 97 -14.95 7.19 13.67
C ILE A 97 -15.13 8.70 13.47
N THR A 98 -14.45 9.50 14.28
CA THR A 98 -14.44 10.96 14.18
C THR A 98 -13.20 11.45 13.42
N PRO A 99 -13.14 12.73 12.98
CA PRO A 99 -11.94 13.32 12.40
C PRO A 99 -10.71 13.23 13.32
N ASP A 100 -10.88 13.39 14.63
CA ASP A 100 -9.79 13.27 15.61
C ASP A 100 -9.33 11.84 15.76
N ASP A 101 -10.25 10.86 15.81
CA ASP A 101 -9.91 9.44 15.80
C ASP A 101 -9.12 9.07 14.55
N MET A 102 -9.52 9.57 13.38
CA MET A 102 -8.83 9.34 12.11
C MET A 102 -7.38 9.87 12.16
N ARG A 103 -7.19 11.09 12.69
CA ARG A 103 -5.86 11.68 12.86
C ARG A 103 -5.00 10.83 13.79
N ILE A 104 -5.53 10.45 14.96
CA ILE A 104 -4.81 9.63 15.95
C ILE A 104 -4.49 8.26 15.38
N ALA A 105 -5.43 7.62 14.68
CA ALA A 105 -5.22 6.32 14.04
C ALA A 105 -4.09 6.39 13.00
N ALA A 106 -4.09 7.43 12.17
CA ALA A 106 -3.04 7.65 11.17
C ALA A 106 -1.68 7.93 11.84
N GLN A 107 -1.62 8.81 12.84
CA GLN A 107 -0.39 9.12 13.58
C GLN A 107 0.21 7.86 14.22
N LEU A 108 -0.61 7.08 14.92
CA LEU A 108 -0.16 5.86 15.57
C LEU A 108 0.35 4.83 14.55
N GLY A 109 -0.41 4.58 13.49
CA GLY A 109 -0.03 3.61 12.46
C GLY A 109 1.25 4.03 11.72
N LEU A 110 1.40 5.30 11.37
CA LEU A 110 2.61 5.81 10.73
C LEU A 110 3.82 5.79 11.67
N LEU A 111 3.65 6.14 12.95
CA LEU A 111 4.72 6.07 13.94
C LEU A 111 5.24 4.64 14.13
N GLU A 112 4.37 3.66 14.19
CA GLU A 112 4.76 2.25 14.30
C GLU A 112 5.51 1.77 13.06
N ASN A 113 5.07 2.18 11.87
CA ASN A 113 5.80 1.92 10.63
C ASN A 113 7.21 2.52 10.68
N LEU A 114 7.35 3.80 11.04
CA LEU A 114 8.67 4.46 11.19
C LEU A 114 9.57 3.73 12.19
N ARG A 115 9.05 3.36 13.35
CA ARG A 115 9.80 2.62 14.36
C ARG A 115 10.24 1.22 13.92
N SER A 116 9.56 0.67 12.92
CA SER A 116 9.90 -0.63 12.30
C SER A 116 10.83 -0.49 11.08
N GLY A 117 11.34 0.72 10.81
CA GLY A 117 12.21 0.98 9.65
C GLY A 117 11.47 1.14 8.32
N VAL A 118 10.15 1.24 8.35
CA VAL A 118 9.33 1.51 7.16
C VAL A 118 9.35 3.00 6.87
N THR A 119 9.65 3.37 5.64
CA THR A 119 9.71 4.77 5.18
C THR A 119 8.67 5.12 4.12
N THR A 120 7.95 4.12 3.62
CA THR A 120 6.88 4.29 2.63
C THR A 120 5.73 3.34 2.95
N VAL A 121 4.51 3.86 2.95
CA VAL A 121 3.30 3.11 3.29
C VAL A 121 2.27 3.23 2.17
N VAL A 122 1.61 2.13 1.83
CA VAL A 122 0.39 2.13 1.01
C VAL A 122 -0.80 1.91 1.94
N ASP A 123 -1.64 2.94 2.09
CA ASP A 123 -2.88 2.87 2.86
C ASP A 123 -4.07 2.62 1.94
N ASN A 124 -4.72 1.46 2.05
CA ASN A 124 -6.02 1.26 1.44
C ASN A 124 -7.08 1.92 2.34
N HIS A 125 -7.39 3.18 2.02
CA HIS A 125 -8.25 4.04 2.83
C HIS A 125 -9.71 3.66 2.68
N LYS A 126 -10.29 3.04 3.71
CA LYS A 126 -11.65 2.46 3.66
C LYS A 126 -12.76 3.32 4.25
N VAL A 127 -12.43 4.37 5.01
CA VAL A 127 -13.43 5.24 5.63
C VAL A 127 -13.74 6.41 4.71
N THR A 128 -14.83 6.31 3.98
CA THR A 128 -15.25 7.28 2.96
C THR A 128 -16.60 7.92 3.28
N THR A 129 -16.96 7.97 4.56
CA THR A 129 -18.20 8.62 5.04
C THR A 129 -18.12 10.14 4.95
N SER A 130 -16.90 10.70 4.92
CA SER A 130 -16.63 12.10 4.61
C SER A 130 -15.35 12.23 3.77
N PRO A 131 -15.30 13.12 2.76
CA PRO A 131 -14.10 13.39 1.96
C PRO A 131 -12.92 13.87 2.79
N GLU A 132 -13.15 14.53 3.92
CA GLU A 132 -12.10 15.06 4.79
C GLU A 132 -11.18 13.99 5.38
N TYR A 133 -11.65 12.76 5.56
CA TYR A 133 -10.85 11.69 6.16
C TYR A 133 -9.62 11.32 5.32
N ALA A 134 -9.75 11.28 4.01
CA ALA A 134 -8.62 11.07 3.12
C ALA A 134 -7.58 12.20 3.25
N ASP A 135 -8.05 13.44 3.30
CA ASP A 135 -7.18 14.61 3.49
C ASP A 135 -6.49 14.63 4.86
N ILE A 136 -7.18 14.22 5.93
CA ILE A 136 -6.60 14.10 7.29
C ILE A 136 -5.42 13.11 7.27
N VAL A 137 -5.59 11.93 6.66
CA VAL A 137 -4.53 10.93 6.57
C VAL A 137 -3.35 11.44 5.75
N CYS A 138 -3.60 12.08 4.60
CA CYS A 138 -2.57 12.67 3.76
C CYS A 138 -1.81 13.79 4.47
N GLN A 139 -2.54 14.67 5.16
CA GLN A 139 -1.95 15.77 5.94
C GLN A 139 -1.08 15.24 7.08
N THR A 140 -1.57 14.25 7.82
CA THR A 140 -0.85 13.59 8.91
C THR A 140 0.47 12.99 8.42
N ALA A 141 0.45 12.29 7.28
CA ALA A 141 1.66 11.72 6.69
C ALA A 141 2.67 12.81 6.29
N SER A 142 2.19 13.91 5.70
CA SER A 142 3.04 15.05 5.31
C SER A 142 3.68 15.72 6.52
N GLU A 143 2.93 15.95 7.61
CA GLU A 143 3.41 16.55 8.84
C GLU A 143 4.46 15.67 9.54
N MET A 144 4.30 14.35 9.47
CA MET A 144 5.26 13.38 10.00
C MET A 144 6.47 13.12 9.08
N GLY A 145 6.49 13.70 7.86
CA GLY A 145 7.54 13.45 6.86
C GLY A 145 7.55 12.02 6.31
N MET A 146 6.43 11.32 6.37
CA MET A 146 6.29 9.93 5.93
C MET A 146 5.79 9.86 4.50
N ARG A 147 6.41 9.01 3.67
CA ARG A 147 5.88 8.76 2.31
C ARG A 147 4.65 7.87 2.39
N LEU A 148 3.54 8.38 1.83
CA LEU A 148 2.25 7.72 1.80
C LEU A 148 1.75 7.61 0.36
N THR A 149 1.31 6.43 -0.04
CA THR A 149 0.36 6.29 -1.15
C THR A 149 -1.00 5.99 -0.55
N LEU A 150 -1.92 6.95 -0.65
CA LEU A 150 -3.31 6.75 -0.23
C LEU A 150 -4.09 6.17 -1.40
N ALA A 151 -4.44 4.89 -1.32
CA ALA A 151 -5.35 4.23 -2.24
C ALA A 151 -6.79 4.47 -1.78
N LEU A 152 -7.49 5.38 -2.46
CA LEU A 152 -8.85 5.78 -2.09
C LEU A 152 -9.80 4.59 -2.23
N GLY A 153 -10.32 4.11 -1.11
CA GLY A 153 -11.30 3.03 -1.06
C GLY A 153 -12.68 3.48 -1.53
N TRP A 154 -13.27 2.75 -2.44
CA TRP A 154 -14.62 3.02 -2.94
C TRP A 154 -15.39 1.74 -3.24
N ARG A 155 -16.69 1.85 -3.29
CA ARG A 155 -17.63 0.84 -3.75
C ARG A 155 -18.83 1.51 -4.39
N ASP A 156 -19.39 0.91 -5.43
CA ASP A 156 -20.61 1.37 -6.11
C ASP A 156 -21.70 0.28 -6.14
N GLN A 157 -21.52 -0.79 -5.34
CA GLN A 157 -22.50 -1.87 -5.19
C GLN A 157 -22.75 -2.20 -3.72
N GLY A 158 -23.99 -2.59 -3.40
CA GLY A 158 -24.43 -3.00 -2.08
C GLY A 158 -24.62 -1.83 -1.10
N ALA A 159 -24.72 -2.16 0.18
CA ALA A 159 -24.97 -1.15 1.22
C ALA A 159 -23.82 -0.13 1.31
N GLY A 160 -24.19 1.15 1.32
CA GLY A 160 -23.24 2.28 1.34
C GLY A 160 -22.49 2.46 0.03
N ALA A 161 -23.07 2.04 -1.10
CA ALA A 161 -22.55 2.29 -2.43
C ALA A 161 -22.52 3.80 -2.73
N GLY A 162 -21.43 4.26 -3.32
CA GLY A 162 -21.31 5.61 -3.86
C GLY A 162 -21.71 5.66 -5.32
N GLU A 163 -22.11 6.85 -5.77
CA GLU A 163 -22.38 7.09 -7.18
C GLU A 163 -21.07 7.08 -8.00
N PRO A 164 -20.98 6.39 -9.15
CA PRO A 164 -19.78 6.32 -9.96
C PRO A 164 -19.18 7.68 -10.32
N LYS A 165 -20.03 8.67 -10.61
CA LYS A 165 -19.57 10.03 -10.92
C LYS A 165 -18.93 10.72 -9.70
N ALA A 166 -19.49 10.52 -8.51
CA ALA A 166 -18.94 11.08 -7.28
C ALA A 166 -17.60 10.43 -6.92
N ILE A 167 -17.46 9.12 -7.11
CA ILE A 167 -16.21 8.37 -6.91
C ILE A 167 -15.09 8.95 -7.79
N LEU A 168 -15.35 9.10 -9.10
CA LEU A 168 -14.39 9.67 -10.04
C LEU A 168 -14.03 11.13 -9.71
N ALA A 169 -15.04 11.94 -9.33
CA ALA A 169 -14.81 13.33 -8.95
C ALA A 169 -13.92 13.45 -7.71
N GLU A 170 -14.16 12.61 -6.70
CA GLU A 170 -13.35 12.59 -5.48
C GLU A 170 -11.90 12.12 -5.75
N MET A 171 -11.73 11.09 -6.57
CA MET A 171 -10.39 10.68 -6.99
C MET A 171 -9.65 11.81 -7.72
N THR A 172 -10.31 12.48 -8.66
CA THR A 172 -9.75 13.63 -9.39
C THR A 172 -9.37 14.75 -8.44
N ARG A 173 -10.25 15.10 -7.50
CA ARG A 173 -9.99 16.12 -6.47
C ARG A 173 -8.74 15.81 -5.65
N LEU A 174 -8.58 14.56 -5.23
CA LEU A 174 -7.41 14.13 -4.46
C LEU A 174 -6.14 14.16 -5.29
N TYR A 175 -6.17 13.71 -6.54
CA TYR A 175 -5.02 13.81 -7.45
C TYR A 175 -4.58 15.27 -7.61
N GLU A 176 -5.50 16.19 -7.90
CA GLU A 176 -5.20 17.61 -8.06
C GLU A 176 -4.64 18.24 -6.79
N ARG A 177 -5.24 17.93 -5.64
CA ARG A 177 -4.83 18.47 -4.35
C ARG A 177 -3.42 18.06 -3.94
N TRP A 178 -3.09 16.78 -4.13
CA TRP A 178 -1.85 16.19 -3.61
C TRP A 178 -0.74 16.01 -4.64
N GLN A 179 -0.96 16.35 -5.92
CA GLN A 179 0.00 16.15 -7.02
C GLN A 179 1.39 16.76 -6.81
N ARG A 180 1.49 17.82 -5.99
CA ARG A 180 2.75 18.53 -5.70
C ARG A 180 3.36 18.13 -4.35
N SER A 181 2.73 17.24 -3.62
CA SER A 181 3.27 16.81 -2.33
C SER A 181 4.54 15.97 -2.54
N PRO A 182 5.62 16.23 -1.79
CA PRO A 182 6.81 15.38 -1.83
C PRO A 182 6.61 14.06 -1.06
N TYR A 183 5.55 13.95 -0.26
CA TYR A 183 5.29 12.82 0.62
C TYR A 183 4.07 11.99 0.23
N VAL A 184 3.09 12.59 -0.43
CA VAL A 184 1.80 11.93 -0.68
C VAL A 184 1.62 11.65 -2.17
N ARG A 185 1.19 10.44 -2.47
CA ARG A 185 0.62 10.02 -3.77
C ARG A 185 -0.77 9.48 -3.56
N ILE A 186 -1.61 9.62 -4.57
CA ILE A 186 -2.96 9.05 -4.58
C ILE A 186 -2.99 7.86 -5.54
N ALA A 187 -3.72 6.81 -5.18
CA ALA A 187 -3.96 5.64 -5.99
C ALA A 187 -5.45 5.26 -5.96
N ASN A 188 -5.87 4.43 -6.89
CA ASN A 188 -7.20 3.82 -6.87
C ASN A 188 -7.21 2.67 -5.86
N GLY A 189 -8.19 2.61 -4.97
CA GLY A 189 -8.30 1.63 -3.89
C GLY A 189 -9.65 0.91 -3.85
N ALA A 190 -10.13 0.36 -4.97
CA ALA A 190 -11.39 -0.39 -4.98
C ALA A 190 -11.44 -1.40 -3.82
N ILE A 191 -12.49 -1.33 -2.98
CA ILE A 191 -12.49 -2.02 -1.68
C ILE A 191 -12.45 -3.55 -1.84
N ALA A 192 -13.27 -4.08 -2.75
CA ALA A 192 -13.36 -5.51 -3.03
C ALA A 192 -14.09 -5.71 -4.35
N LEU A 193 -13.74 -6.74 -5.12
CA LEU A 193 -14.33 -7.02 -6.44
C LEU A 193 -15.85 -7.17 -6.39
N TRP A 194 -16.37 -7.87 -5.40
CA TRP A 194 -17.82 -8.10 -5.22
C TRP A 194 -18.62 -6.85 -4.76
N ARG A 195 -17.95 -5.73 -4.58
CA ARG A 195 -18.54 -4.44 -4.20
C ARG A 195 -18.37 -3.37 -5.29
N CYS A 196 -17.83 -3.73 -6.46
CA CYS A 196 -17.44 -2.80 -7.50
C CYS A 196 -17.97 -3.24 -8.86
N SER A 197 -18.63 -2.33 -9.59
CA SER A 197 -19.08 -2.59 -10.96
C SER A 197 -17.92 -2.57 -11.94
N ALA A 198 -18.00 -3.38 -13.00
CA ALA A 198 -17.02 -3.46 -14.07
C ALA A 198 -16.70 -2.08 -14.68
N GLY A 199 -17.74 -1.32 -15.02
CA GLY A 199 -17.57 -0.01 -15.66
C GLY A 199 -16.90 1.03 -14.77
N THR A 200 -17.12 1.00 -13.44
CA THR A 200 -16.44 1.91 -12.52
C THR A 200 -15.02 1.46 -12.27
N LEU A 201 -14.76 0.15 -12.15
CA LEU A 201 -13.41 -0.41 -12.07
C LEU A 201 -12.56 0.03 -13.26
N GLN A 202 -13.07 -0.12 -14.49
CA GLN A 202 -12.35 0.27 -15.70
C GLN A 202 -12.00 1.77 -15.71
N ARG A 203 -12.98 2.63 -15.40
CA ARG A 203 -12.77 4.09 -15.40
C ARG A 203 -11.81 4.56 -14.32
N THR A 204 -11.89 3.98 -13.11
CA THR A 204 -10.98 4.35 -12.02
C THR A 204 -9.57 3.81 -12.25
N HIS A 205 -9.43 2.64 -12.88
CA HIS A 205 -8.14 2.10 -13.30
C HIS A 205 -7.50 2.98 -14.38
N GLU A 206 -8.25 3.39 -15.39
CA GLU A 206 -7.75 4.30 -16.43
C GLU A 206 -7.35 5.65 -15.84
N LEU A 207 -8.12 6.20 -14.91
CA LEU A 207 -7.77 7.43 -14.21
C LEU A 207 -6.45 7.28 -13.43
N ALA A 208 -6.23 6.15 -12.76
CA ALA A 208 -4.99 5.87 -12.08
C ALA A 208 -3.80 5.82 -13.06
N ARG A 209 -3.96 5.18 -14.22
CA ARG A 209 -2.94 5.14 -15.28
C ARG A 209 -2.61 6.52 -15.83
N CYS A 210 -3.63 7.36 -16.08
CA CYS A 210 -3.44 8.74 -16.53
C CYS A 210 -2.62 9.58 -15.53
N HIS A 211 -2.71 9.28 -14.25
CA HIS A 211 -1.93 9.92 -13.19
C HIS A 211 -0.61 9.18 -12.86
N ASN A 212 -0.22 8.20 -13.66
CA ASN A 212 0.99 7.40 -13.47
C ASN A 212 1.07 6.77 -12.05
N THR A 213 -0.07 6.20 -11.62
CA THR A 213 -0.22 5.48 -10.37
C THR A 213 -0.90 4.13 -10.61
N PHE A 214 -1.41 3.48 -9.57
CA PHE A 214 -1.89 2.10 -9.68
C PHE A 214 -3.28 1.91 -9.07
N THR A 215 -3.88 0.75 -9.38
CA THR A 215 -5.08 0.23 -8.71
C THR A 215 -4.68 -0.78 -7.66
N HIS A 216 -4.98 -0.51 -6.42
CA HIS A 216 -4.72 -1.34 -5.24
C HIS A 216 -6.00 -2.05 -4.82
N LEU A 217 -6.03 -3.39 -4.85
CA LEU A 217 -7.26 -4.15 -4.82
C LEU A 217 -7.09 -5.46 -4.06
N HIS A 218 -7.95 -5.71 -3.05
CA HIS A 218 -8.04 -7.02 -2.41
C HIS A 218 -8.56 -8.04 -3.43
N THR A 219 -7.86 -9.16 -3.57
CA THR A 219 -8.15 -10.12 -4.64
C THR A 219 -7.87 -11.54 -4.19
N ALA A 220 -8.86 -12.41 -4.32
CA ALA A 220 -8.76 -13.84 -4.01
C ALA A 220 -8.20 -14.10 -2.59
N GLU A 221 -8.63 -13.30 -1.61
CA GLU A 221 -8.20 -13.43 -0.23
C GLU A 221 -8.78 -14.70 0.42
N THR A 222 -10.07 -14.97 0.19
CA THR A 222 -10.78 -16.10 0.76
C THR A 222 -11.41 -16.99 -0.32
N ARG A 223 -11.76 -18.23 0.03
CA ARG A 223 -12.53 -19.14 -0.85
C ARG A 223 -13.88 -18.54 -1.21
N ASP A 224 -14.53 -17.90 -0.24
CA ASP A 224 -15.84 -17.28 -0.43
C ASP A 224 -15.80 -16.19 -1.49
N GLU A 225 -14.71 -15.40 -1.51
CA GLU A 225 -14.50 -14.34 -2.52
C GLU A 225 -14.37 -14.94 -3.93
N VAL A 226 -13.62 -16.04 -4.07
CA VAL A 226 -13.51 -16.76 -5.34
C VAL A 226 -14.87 -17.31 -5.77
N GLN A 227 -15.63 -17.89 -4.85
CA GLN A 227 -16.97 -18.43 -5.13
C GLN A 227 -17.95 -17.32 -5.55
N MET A 228 -17.96 -16.18 -4.84
CA MET A 228 -18.77 -15.01 -5.21
C MET A 228 -18.43 -14.49 -6.62
N ALA A 229 -17.17 -14.50 -7.02
CA ALA A 229 -16.76 -14.10 -8.36
C ALA A 229 -17.23 -15.09 -9.43
N LEU A 230 -17.15 -16.39 -9.15
CA LEU A 230 -17.66 -17.45 -10.03
C LEU A 230 -19.18 -17.33 -10.22
N GLU A 231 -19.92 -17.09 -9.15
CA GLU A 231 -21.40 -16.93 -9.20
C GLU A 231 -21.81 -15.68 -9.95
N ALA A 232 -21.13 -14.54 -9.71
CA ALA A 232 -21.50 -13.27 -10.29
C ALA A 232 -21.03 -13.11 -11.76
N HIS A 233 -19.89 -13.69 -12.13
CA HIS A 233 -19.23 -13.43 -13.40
C HIS A 233 -18.89 -14.68 -14.21
N GLY A 234 -19.13 -15.89 -13.67
CA GLY A 234 -18.72 -17.16 -14.28
C GLY A 234 -17.19 -17.34 -14.37
N LYS A 235 -16.42 -16.52 -13.64
CA LYS A 235 -14.96 -16.46 -13.73
C LYS A 235 -14.33 -16.26 -12.35
N ARG A 236 -13.12 -16.77 -12.20
CA ARG A 236 -12.28 -16.49 -11.02
C ARG A 236 -11.83 -15.02 -11.01
N PRO A 237 -11.49 -14.44 -9.84
CA PRO A 237 -11.13 -13.02 -9.71
C PRO A 237 -10.06 -12.54 -10.70
N ILE A 238 -8.95 -13.28 -10.82
CA ILE A 238 -7.84 -12.91 -11.72
C ILE A 238 -8.26 -12.96 -13.20
N ALA A 239 -9.02 -13.97 -13.59
CA ALA A 239 -9.54 -14.09 -14.95
C ALA A 239 -10.50 -12.96 -15.30
N TRP A 240 -11.36 -12.58 -14.34
CA TRP A 240 -12.29 -11.46 -14.54
C TRP A 240 -11.56 -10.11 -14.65
N LEU A 241 -10.57 -9.86 -13.81
CA LEU A 241 -9.72 -8.66 -13.93
C LEU A 241 -9.00 -8.58 -15.29
N ALA A 242 -8.50 -9.71 -15.78
CA ALA A 242 -7.89 -9.78 -17.10
C ALA A 242 -8.87 -9.40 -18.22
N ASP A 243 -10.09 -9.94 -18.19
CA ASP A 243 -11.13 -9.61 -19.18
C ASP A 243 -11.56 -8.14 -19.15
N LEU A 244 -11.53 -7.51 -17.98
CA LEU A 244 -11.81 -6.08 -17.83
C LEU A 244 -10.66 -5.18 -18.28
N GLY A 245 -9.48 -5.76 -18.59
CA GLY A 245 -8.27 -4.99 -18.94
C GLY A 245 -7.61 -4.33 -17.71
N LEU A 246 -7.87 -4.87 -16.50
CA LEU A 246 -7.30 -4.34 -15.25
C LEU A 246 -6.08 -5.13 -14.78
N LEU A 247 -5.71 -6.21 -15.45
CA LEU A 247 -4.56 -7.04 -15.07
C LEU A 247 -3.33 -6.61 -15.88
N ASP A 248 -2.66 -5.57 -15.43
CA ASP A 248 -1.48 -4.98 -16.07
C ASP A 248 -0.46 -4.48 -15.03
N ALA A 249 0.59 -3.80 -15.47
CA ALA A 249 1.64 -3.25 -14.60
C ALA A 249 1.15 -2.16 -13.62
N ALA A 250 -0.04 -1.59 -13.84
CA ALA A 250 -0.68 -0.67 -12.90
C ALA A 250 -1.62 -1.38 -11.91
N ALA A 251 -1.69 -2.71 -11.91
CA ALA A 251 -2.46 -3.48 -10.94
C ALA A 251 -1.59 -3.93 -9.78
N GLN A 252 -2.04 -3.66 -8.56
CA GLN A 252 -1.45 -4.15 -7.32
C GLN A 252 -2.50 -4.97 -6.56
N LEU A 253 -2.33 -6.28 -6.56
CA LEU A 253 -3.30 -7.25 -6.05
C LEU A 253 -2.91 -7.71 -4.65
N VAL A 254 -3.77 -7.44 -3.67
CA VAL A 254 -3.51 -7.76 -2.27
C VAL A 254 -4.02 -9.16 -1.94
N HIS A 255 -3.27 -9.88 -1.14
CA HIS A 255 -3.48 -11.26 -0.67
C HIS A 255 -3.16 -12.33 -1.70
N ALA A 256 -3.93 -12.48 -2.78
CA ALA A 256 -3.77 -13.53 -3.80
C ALA A 256 -3.55 -14.93 -3.19
N VAL A 257 -4.38 -15.30 -2.19
CA VAL A 257 -4.26 -16.57 -1.44
C VAL A 257 -4.82 -17.72 -2.25
N TRP A 258 -6.04 -17.54 -2.80
CA TRP A 258 -6.78 -18.59 -3.49
C TRP A 258 -6.66 -18.47 -5.01
N VAL A 259 -5.41 -18.52 -5.50
CA VAL A 259 -5.06 -18.53 -6.93
C VAL A 259 -4.69 -19.95 -7.36
N ASP A 260 -5.04 -20.30 -8.60
CA ASP A 260 -4.66 -21.56 -9.23
C ASP A 260 -3.55 -21.37 -10.28
N ASP A 261 -3.11 -22.46 -10.92
CA ASP A 261 -2.06 -22.44 -11.95
C ASP A 261 -2.38 -21.50 -13.12
N THR A 262 -3.65 -21.40 -13.50
CA THR A 262 -4.09 -20.53 -14.58
C THR A 262 -4.01 -19.06 -14.14
N ASP A 263 -4.41 -18.78 -12.90
CA ASP A 263 -4.29 -17.45 -12.29
C ASP A 263 -2.81 -17.01 -12.20
N LEU A 264 -1.93 -17.90 -11.71
CA LEU A 264 -0.49 -17.67 -11.61
C LEU A 264 0.13 -17.41 -13.01
N SER A 265 -0.28 -18.15 -14.04
CA SER A 265 0.20 -17.95 -15.40
C SER A 265 -0.21 -16.58 -15.96
N ARG A 266 -1.42 -16.10 -15.67
CA ARG A 266 -1.87 -14.76 -16.03
C ARG A 266 -1.10 -13.67 -15.29
N LEU A 267 -0.90 -13.83 -13.99
CA LEU A 267 -0.11 -12.91 -13.18
C LEU A 267 1.32 -12.76 -13.72
N ALA A 268 1.99 -13.87 -13.98
CA ALA A 268 3.37 -13.89 -14.49
C ALA A 268 3.56 -13.11 -15.80
N THR A 269 2.54 -13.04 -16.64
CA THR A 269 2.60 -12.36 -17.96
C THR A 269 2.03 -10.95 -17.93
N SER A 270 1.35 -10.54 -16.88
CA SER A 270 0.63 -9.28 -16.82
C SER A 270 1.48 -8.08 -16.40
N GLY A 271 2.55 -8.31 -15.67
CA GLY A 271 3.32 -7.26 -14.98
C GLY A 271 2.65 -6.75 -13.70
N ALA A 272 1.50 -7.31 -13.30
CA ALA A 272 0.83 -6.96 -12.05
C ALA A 272 1.70 -7.36 -10.84
N THR A 273 1.59 -6.58 -9.77
CA THR A 273 2.28 -6.85 -8.51
C THR A 273 1.35 -7.52 -7.51
N VAL A 274 1.84 -8.51 -6.78
CA VAL A 274 1.12 -9.13 -5.66
C VAL A 274 1.67 -8.58 -4.34
N VAL A 275 0.77 -8.16 -3.43
CA VAL A 275 1.11 -7.75 -2.06
C VAL A 275 0.73 -8.86 -1.10
N HIS A 276 1.74 -9.51 -0.52
CA HIS A 276 1.53 -10.61 0.42
C HIS A 276 1.29 -10.09 1.85
N CYS A 277 0.21 -10.55 2.50
CA CYS A 277 -0.19 -10.15 3.84
C CYS A 277 -0.25 -11.36 4.79
N PRO A 278 0.90 -12.00 5.13
CA PRO A 278 0.90 -13.30 5.83
C PRO A 278 0.25 -13.24 7.21
N VAL A 279 0.49 -12.18 7.98
CA VAL A 279 -0.06 -12.02 9.33
C VAL A 279 -1.59 -11.86 9.28
N SER A 280 -2.09 -10.99 8.40
CA SER A 280 -3.53 -10.79 8.20
C SER A 280 -4.21 -12.10 7.76
N ASN A 281 -3.62 -12.78 6.78
CA ASN A 281 -4.14 -14.05 6.28
C ASN A 281 -4.23 -15.11 7.37
N ALA A 282 -3.22 -15.19 8.26
CA ALA A 282 -3.22 -16.13 9.38
C ALA A 282 -4.25 -15.76 10.46
N VAL A 283 -4.35 -14.48 10.83
CA VAL A 283 -5.28 -14.01 11.86
C VAL A 283 -6.74 -14.19 11.45
N LEU A 284 -7.07 -13.95 10.17
CA LEU A 284 -8.42 -14.06 9.64
C LEU A 284 -8.75 -15.46 9.11
N GLY A 285 -7.78 -16.39 9.13
CA GLY A 285 -7.96 -17.73 8.58
C GLY A 285 -8.17 -17.73 7.06
N SER A 286 -7.67 -16.72 6.35
CA SER A 286 -7.82 -16.60 4.90
C SER A 286 -7.08 -17.70 4.14
N GLY A 287 -5.97 -18.21 4.67
CA GLY A 287 -5.16 -19.27 4.08
C GLY A 287 -3.70 -18.86 3.86
N ILE A 288 -2.97 -19.66 3.08
CA ILE A 288 -1.55 -19.45 2.77
C ILE A 288 -1.39 -19.19 1.28
N ALA A 289 -0.90 -18.02 0.91
CA ALA A 289 -0.63 -17.68 -0.49
C ALA A 289 0.58 -18.50 -1.04
N PRO A 290 0.56 -18.95 -2.30
CA PRO A 290 1.63 -19.75 -2.89
C PRO A 290 2.84 -18.87 -3.30
N VAL A 291 3.46 -18.19 -2.33
CA VAL A 291 4.52 -17.19 -2.57
C VAL A 291 5.75 -17.80 -3.25
N ALA A 292 6.14 -19.04 -2.87
CA ALA A 292 7.28 -19.71 -3.50
C ALA A 292 7.05 -19.94 -5.01
N GLU A 293 5.83 -20.30 -5.39
CA GLU A 293 5.45 -20.50 -6.79
C GLU A 293 5.36 -19.17 -7.55
N MET A 294 4.87 -18.10 -6.88
CA MET A 294 4.86 -16.75 -7.45
C MET A 294 6.27 -16.29 -7.77
N LEU A 295 7.19 -16.39 -6.81
CA LEU A 295 8.60 -16.03 -7.00
C LEU A 295 9.27 -16.84 -8.11
N ALA A 296 9.00 -18.15 -8.19
CA ALA A 296 9.54 -19.03 -9.23
C ALA A 296 9.07 -18.63 -10.65
N ARG A 297 7.91 -17.97 -10.75
CA ARG A 297 7.32 -17.47 -12.02
C ARG A 297 7.63 -15.99 -12.29
N GLY A 298 8.39 -15.33 -11.42
CA GLY A 298 8.75 -13.90 -11.56
C GLY A 298 7.62 -12.92 -11.24
N ILE A 299 6.63 -13.34 -10.43
CA ILE A 299 5.54 -12.50 -9.93
C ILE A 299 6.02 -11.70 -8.73
#